data_80cc8fc696c3c2565d7b02aad57ef103
#
_entry.id   80cc8fc696c3c2565d7b02aad57ef103
#
_cell.length_a   1.000
_cell.length_b   1.000
_cell.length_c   1.000
_cell.angle_alpha   90.00
_cell.angle_beta   90.00
_cell.angle_gamma   90.00
#
_symmetry.space_group_name_H-M   'P 1'
#
loop_
_entity.id
_entity.type
_entity.pdbx_description
1 polymer ?
#
loop_
_entity_poly.entity_id
_entity_poly.type
_entity_poly.pdbx_seq_one_letter_code
_entity_poly.pdbx_strand_id
1 'polypeptide(L)'
;MQQLDTDHLFLTPVASELPTWRYHSLFADHLRQQLHKEFADDVARLHLAASGWYESQGRPVPAIDHAIEGGDFPLAMQLLEQHAEDFLEQGRMRMLYRWCSSLPAAELQQRPRLVMAAIWATGFTRGPWSAMALLDQQEASGAIDARFQSDAMCVRPMLLAMQDRNEEAMAVGREALGRLPTGNHFADTTLLNAMAHTTATAGQARQAQQLL
;
A
#
# COMPACT_ATOMS: atom_id res chain seq x y z
N MET A 1 -1.96 -18.03 -31.87
CA MET A 1 -1.40 -18.40 -30.55
C MET A 1 -0.86 -19.84 -30.57
N GLN A 2 -1.62 -20.88 -30.96
CA GLN A 2 -1.12 -22.27 -31.07
C GLN A 2 0.11 -22.43 -31.94
N GLN A 3 0.25 -21.67 -33.03
CA GLN A 3 1.37 -21.74 -33.97
C GLN A 3 2.70 -21.21 -33.37
N LEU A 4 2.62 -20.22 -32.47
CA LEU A 4 3.78 -19.64 -31.77
C LEU A 4 4.33 -20.57 -30.66
N ASP A 5 3.47 -21.40 -30.08
CA ASP A 5 3.84 -22.39 -29.08
C ASP A 5 4.59 -23.59 -29.72
N THR A 6 4.16 -23.95 -30.92
CA THR A 6 4.78 -25.06 -31.70
C THR A 6 6.20 -24.71 -32.19
N ASP A 7 6.47 -23.43 -32.44
CA ASP A 7 7.76 -22.94 -32.96
C ASP A 7 8.75 -22.51 -31.88
N HIS A 8 8.45 -22.70 -30.58
CA HIS A 8 9.27 -22.29 -29.44
C HIS A 8 9.72 -20.82 -29.46
N LEU A 9 8.92 -19.93 -30.06
CA LEU A 9 9.26 -18.54 -30.28
C LEU A 9 9.08 -17.70 -29.02
N PHE A 10 10.05 -17.79 -28.10
CA PHE A 10 10.17 -16.90 -26.92
C PHE A 10 8.95 -16.85 -25.98
N LEU A 11 8.00 -17.80 -26.10
CA LEU A 11 6.84 -17.95 -25.23
C LEU A 11 7.01 -19.15 -24.31
N THR A 12 6.77 -18.95 -23.02
CA THR A 12 6.72 -20.02 -22.02
C THR A 12 5.31 -20.09 -21.44
N PRO A 13 4.67 -21.27 -21.40
CA PRO A 13 3.39 -21.42 -20.73
C PRO A 13 3.57 -21.18 -19.22
N VAL A 14 2.61 -20.50 -18.61
CA VAL A 14 2.58 -20.25 -17.17
C VAL A 14 1.45 -21.10 -16.57
N ALA A 15 1.77 -21.83 -15.51
CA ALA A 15 0.75 -22.61 -14.78
C ALA A 15 -0.24 -21.62 -14.12
N SER A 16 -1.44 -21.53 -14.69
CA SER A 16 -2.53 -20.70 -14.18
C SER A 16 -3.86 -21.29 -14.63
N GLU A 17 -4.96 -20.92 -13.97
CA GLU A 17 -6.32 -21.37 -14.30
C GLU A 17 -6.76 -20.99 -15.72
N LEU A 18 -6.20 -19.91 -16.26
CA LEU A 18 -6.43 -19.46 -17.63
C LEU A 18 -5.20 -19.79 -18.50
N PRO A 19 -5.37 -20.13 -19.79
CA PRO A 19 -4.25 -20.32 -20.71
C PRO A 19 -3.41 -19.05 -20.78
N THR A 20 -2.28 -19.05 -20.08
CA THR A 20 -1.41 -17.88 -19.93
C THR A 20 -0.01 -18.21 -20.44
N TRP A 21 0.57 -17.31 -21.23
CA TRP A 21 1.93 -17.39 -21.76
C TRP A 21 2.72 -16.17 -21.32
N ARG A 22 4.02 -16.37 -21.15
CA ARG A 22 4.96 -15.30 -20.85
C ARG A 22 6.02 -15.25 -21.93
N TYR A 23 6.30 -14.06 -22.43
CA TYR A 23 7.46 -13.85 -23.28
C TYR A 23 8.75 -14.01 -22.47
N HIS A 24 9.79 -14.55 -23.13
CA HIS A 24 11.15 -14.47 -22.59
C HIS A 24 11.49 -12.99 -22.31
N SER A 25 12.17 -12.71 -21.19
CA SER A 25 12.37 -11.33 -20.70
C SER A 25 13.01 -10.40 -21.75
N LEU A 26 14.09 -10.85 -22.39
CA LEU A 26 14.77 -10.06 -23.43
C LEU A 26 13.88 -9.75 -24.63
N PHE A 27 13.02 -10.70 -25.02
CA PHE A 27 12.09 -10.47 -26.12
C PHE A 27 10.95 -9.53 -25.71
N ALA A 28 10.44 -9.67 -24.49
CA ALA A 28 9.46 -8.74 -23.93
C ALA A 28 10.00 -7.31 -23.88
N ASP A 29 11.25 -7.15 -23.44
CA ASP A 29 11.89 -5.83 -23.38
C ASP A 29 12.10 -5.22 -24.78
N HIS A 30 12.51 -6.05 -25.75
CA HIS A 30 12.60 -5.61 -27.16
C HIS A 30 11.23 -5.16 -27.69
N LEU A 31 10.18 -5.95 -27.47
CA LEU A 31 8.82 -5.57 -27.90
C LEU A 31 8.32 -4.28 -27.23
N ARG A 32 8.61 -4.09 -25.94
CA ARG A 32 8.27 -2.83 -25.25
C ARG A 32 9.01 -1.63 -25.85
N GLN A 33 10.29 -1.79 -26.15
CA GLN A 33 11.08 -0.73 -26.81
C GLN A 33 10.50 -0.37 -28.19
N GLN A 34 10.15 -1.37 -28.99
CA GLN A 34 9.51 -1.14 -30.30
C GLN A 34 8.15 -0.45 -30.15
N LEU A 35 7.32 -0.92 -29.19
CA LEU A 35 6.03 -0.29 -28.90
C LEU A 35 6.18 1.18 -28.56
N HIS A 36 7.12 1.54 -27.67
CA HIS A 36 7.37 2.94 -27.32
C HIS A 36 7.93 3.78 -28.49
N LYS A 37 8.67 3.16 -29.38
CA LYS A 37 9.26 3.84 -30.53
C LYS A 37 8.27 4.08 -31.67
N GLU A 38 7.45 3.08 -31.96
CA GLU A 38 6.60 3.08 -33.16
C GLU A 38 5.15 3.47 -32.87
N PHE A 39 4.68 3.23 -31.61
CA PHE A 39 3.30 3.40 -31.20
C PHE A 39 3.19 4.12 -29.83
N ALA A 40 4.02 5.14 -29.61
CA ALA A 40 4.08 5.84 -28.34
C ALA A 40 2.70 6.33 -27.84
N ASP A 41 1.88 6.83 -28.76
CA ASP A 41 0.54 7.35 -28.47
C ASP A 41 -0.46 6.26 -28.04
N ASP A 42 -0.20 5.00 -28.38
CA ASP A 42 -1.04 3.85 -28.02
C ASP A 42 -0.68 3.26 -26.66
N VAL A 43 0.53 3.50 -26.14
CA VAL A 43 1.03 2.87 -24.91
C VAL A 43 0.07 3.10 -23.73
N ALA A 44 -0.30 4.34 -23.47
CA ALA A 44 -1.23 4.69 -22.39
C ALA A 44 -2.58 3.97 -22.55
N ARG A 45 -3.15 4.01 -23.75
CA ARG A 45 -4.44 3.35 -24.06
C ARG A 45 -4.37 1.84 -23.84
N LEU A 46 -3.26 1.19 -24.21
CA LEU A 46 -3.06 -0.24 -23.98
C LEU A 46 -2.95 -0.59 -22.50
N HIS A 47 -2.25 0.23 -21.72
CA HIS A 47 -2.19 0.08 -20.27
C HIS A 47 -3.56 0.23 -19.62
N LEU A 48 -4.35 1.22 -20.01
CA LEU A 48 -5.70 1.41 -19.45
C LEU A 48 -6.64 0.26 -19.83
N ALA A 49 -6.55 -0.26 -21.06
CA ALA A 49 -7.31 -1.44 -21.46
C ALA A 49 -6.91 -2.69 -20.64
N ALA A 50 -5.62 -2.85 -20.36
CA ALA A 50 -5.12 -3.92 -19.50
C ALA A 50 -5.58 -3.74 -18.04
N SER A 51 -5.55 -2.52 -17.50
CA SER A 51 -6.05 -2.20 -16.18
C SER A 51 -7.50 -2.64 -16.00
N GLY A 52 -8.39 -2.21 -16.90
CA GLY A 52 -9.80 -2.58 -16.86
C GLY A 52 -10.04 -4.10 -17.01
N TRP A 53 -9.24 -4.77 -17.83
CA TRP A 53 -9.33 -6.22 -17.94
C TRP A 53 -8.92 -6.93 -16.65
N TYR A 54 -7.78 -6.54 -16.04
CA TYR A 54 -7.34 -7.12 -14.78
C TYR A 54 -8.31 -6.84 -13.63
N GLU A 55 -8.89 -5.66 -13.57
CA GLU A 55 -9.95 -5.33 -12.61
C GLU A 55 -11.15 -6.27 -12.76
N SER A 56 -11.64 -6.47 -14.00
CA SER A 56 -12.76 -7.39 -14.29
C SER A 56 -12.47 -8.84 -13.90
N GLN A 57 -11.18 -9.23 -13.81
CA GLN A 57 -10.75 -10.56 -13.39
C GLN A 57 -10.46 -10.64 -11.88
N GLY A 58 -10.76 -9.62 -11.09
CA GLY A 58 -10.48 -9.56 -9.65
C GLY A 58 -8.98 -9.59 -9.33
N ARG A 59 -8.14 -9.03 -10.21
CA ARG A 59 -6.69 -8.98 -10.06
C ARG A 59 -6.21 -7.54 -9.84
N PRO A 60 -6.36 -6.99 -8.61
CA PRO A 60 -6.12 -5.58 -8.34
C PRO A 60 -4.66 -5.15 -8.52
N VAL A 61 -3.70 -6.01 -8.22
CA VAL A 61 -2.27 -5.67 -8.32
C VAL A 61 -1.88 -5.24 -9.73
N PRO A 62 -2.04 -6.07 -10.78
CA PRO A 62 -1.74 -5.63 -12.13
C PRO A 62 -2.68 -4.55 -12.64
N ALA A 63 -3.93 -4.47 -12.16
CA ALA A 63 -4.85 -3.38 -12.53
C ALA A 63 -4.29 -2.03 -12.10
N ILE A 64 -3.83 -1.90 -10.85
CA ILE A 64 -3.22 -0.67 -10.31
C ILE A 64 -1.91 -0.34 -11.05
N ASP A 65 -1.02 -1.33 -11.24
CA ASP A 65 0.23 -1.13 -11.98
C ASP A 65 -0.05 -0.55 -13.37
N HIS A 66 -1.00 -1.12 -14.10
CA HIS A 66 -1.36 -0.63 -15.43
C HIS A 66 -2.08 0.71 -15.43
N ALA A 67 -2.89 1.04 -14.43
CA ALA A 67 -3.49 2.37 -14.30
C ALA A 67 -2.41 3.46 -14.11
N ILE A 68 -1.41 3.21 -13.26
CA ILE A 68 -0.28 4.11 -13.03
C ILE A 68 0.56 4.27 -14.30
N GLU A 69 0.92 3.17 -14.96
CA GLU A 69 1.71 3.17 -16.19
C GLU A 69 0.96 3.81 -17.36
N GLY A 70 -0.38 3.72 -17.37
CA GLY A 70 -1.25 4.41 -18.32
C GLY A 70 -1.48 5.88 -18.02
N GLY A 71 -0.99 6.39 -16.87
CA GLY A 71 -1.12 7.78 -16.46
C GLY A 71 -2.52 8.17 -15.97
N ASP A 72 -3.43 7.21 -15.76
CA ASP A 72 -4.74 7.47 -15.17
C ASP A 72 -4.64 7.38 -13.63
N PHE A 73 -4.09 8.45 -13.04
CA PHE A 73 -3.92 8.53 -11.59
C PHE A 73 -5.26 8.53 -10.82
N PRO A 74 -6.33 9.18 -11.29
CA PRO A 74 -7.65 9.04 -10.68
C PRO A 74 -8.13 7.59 -10.56
N LEU A 75 -8.01 6.80 -11.64
CA LEU A 75 -8.34 5.37 -11.64
C LEU A 75 -7.42 4.59 -10.69
N ALA A 76 -6.11 4.83 -10.73
CA ALA A 76 -5.15 4.19 -9.85
C ALA A 76 -5.48 4.44 -8.37
N MET A 77 -5.81 5.68 -8.00
CA MET A 77 -6.20 6.04 -6.65
C MET A 77 -7.52 5.38 -6.23
N GLN A 78 -8.50 5.31 -7.13
CA GLN A 78 -9.77 4.63 -6.86
C GLN A 78 -9.54 3.15 -6.56
N LEU A 79 -8.76 2.44 -7.38
CA LEU A 79 -8.42 1.03 -7.19
C LEU A 79 -7.63 0.82 -5.89
N LEU A 80 -6.70 1.73 -5.59
CA LEU A 80 -5.95 1.67 -4.33
C LEU A 80 -6.87 1.86 -3.11
N GLU A 81 -7.80 2.80 -3.13
CA GLU A 81 -8.75 3.01 -2.03
C GLU A 81 -9.62 1.78 -1.77
N GLN A 82 -9.97 1.04 -2.83
CA GLN A 82 -10.77 -0.19 -2.70
C GLN A 82 -10.01 -1.34 -2.04
N HIS A 83 -8.68 -1.40 -2.22
CA HIS A 83 -7.87 -2.56 -1.84
C HIS A 83 -6.76 -2.27 -0.82
N ALA A 84 -6.60 -1.01 -0.38
CA ALA A 84 -5.50 -0.62 0.50
C ALA A 84 -5.50 -1.38 1.83
N GLU A 85 -6.68 -1.60 2.43
CA GLU A 85 -6.82 -2.33 3.70
C GLU A 85 -6.37 -3.79 3.54
N ASP A 86 -6.83 -4.48 2.49
CA ASP A 86 -6.41 -5.85 2.17
C ASP A 86 -4.89 -5.95 2.00
N PHE A 87 -4.28 -4.96 1.34
CA PHE A 87 -2.83 -4.95 1.13
C PHE A 87 -2.05 -4.66 2.42
N LEU A 88 -2.59 -3.84 3.33
CA LEU A 88 -2.02 -3.62 4.66
C LEU A 88 -2.08 -4.91 5.48
N GLU A 89 -3.23 -5.58 5.55
CA GLU A 89 -3.42 -6.85 6.25
C GLU A 89 -2.50 -7.97 5.71
N GLN A 90 -2.28 -7.99 4.39
CA GLN A 90 -1.34 -8.92 3.74
C GLN A 90 0.13 -8.53 3.91
N GLY A 91 0.44 -7.42 4.58
CA GLY A 91 1.81 -6.95 4.78
C GLY A 91 2.51 -6.44 3.51
N ARG A 92 1.76 -6.04 2.47
CA ARG A 92 2.33 -5.61 1.18
C ARG A 92 2.87 -4.18 1.20
N MET A 93 3.58 -3.81 2.25
CA MET A 93 4.02 -2.44 2.52
C MET A 93 4.90 -1.83 1.43
N ARG A 94 5.85 -2.62 0.87
CA ARG A 94 6.73 -2.13 -0.21
C ARG A 94 5.96 -1.78 -1.48
N MET A 95 4.92 -2.53 -1.77
CA MET A 95 4.08 -2.33 -2.95
C MET A 95 3.23 -1.08 -2.78
N LEU A 96 2.55 -0.94 -1.64
CA LEU A 96 1.79 0.27 -1.28
C LEU A 96 2.66 1.51 -1.31
N TYR A 97 3.86 1.46 -0.70
CA TYR A 97 4.81 2.57 -0.73
C TYR A 97 5.18 2.97 -2.17
N ARG A 98 5.50 2.01 -3.03
CA ARG A 98 5.84 2.26 -4.44
C ARG A 98 4.69 2.97 -5.16
N TRP A 99 3.48 2.46 -5.05
CA TRP A 99 2.31 3.04 -5.69
C TRP A 99 2.01 4.45 -5.19
N CYS A 100 1.89 4.64 -3.87
CA CYS A 100 1.63 5.97 -3.31
C CYS A 100 2.72 6.99 -3.69
N SER A 101 3.98 6.55 -3.79
CA SER A 101 5.09 7.41 -4.22
C SER A 101 5.06 7.75 -5.72
N SER A 102 4.31 7.01 -6.53
CA SER A 102 4.16 7.27 -7.97
C SER A 102 2.97 8.18 -8.29
N LEU A 103 2.11 8.45 -7.30
CA LEU A 103 0.92 9.29 -7.47
C LEU A 103 1.24 10.78 -7.27
N PRO A 104 0.49 11.69 -7.93
CA PRO A 104 0.62 13.12 -7.70
C PRO A 104 0.32 13.48 -6.25
N ALA A 105 1.28 14.08 -5.55
CA ALA A 105 1.20 14.34 -4.12
C ALA A 105 0.00 15.22 -3.74
N ALA A 106 -0.31 16.24 -4.55
CA ALA A 106 -1.42 17.16 -4.30
C ALA A 106 -2.79 16.46 -4.33
N GLU A 107 -2.96 15.49 -5.24
CA GLU A 107 -4.19 14.71 -5.36
C GLU A 107 -4.28 13.65 -4.26
N LEU A 108 -3.15 13.02 -3.93
CA LEU A 108 -3.06 12.05 -2.84
C LEU A 108 -3.46 12.67 -1.50
N GLN A 109 -2.99 13.90 -1.20
CA GLN A 109 -3.32 14.62 0.03
C GLN A 109 -4.82 14.88 0.23
N GLN A 110 -5.60 14.93 -0.85
CA GLN A 110 -7.06 15.07 -0.78
C GLN A 110 -7.80 13.75 -0.44
N ARG A 111 -7.06 12.66 -0.28
CA ARG A 111 -7.59 11.31 -0.04
C ARG A 111 -7.06 10.74 1.27
N PRO A 112 -7.67 11.07 2.41
CA PRO A 112 -7.16 10.71 3.76
C PRO A 112 -6.87 9.21 3.92
N ARG A 113 -7.70 8.34 3.32
CA ARG A 113 -7.51 6.88 3.37
C ARG A 113 -6.22 6.44 2.70
N LEU A 114 -5.91 7.00 1.52
CA LEU A 114 -4.66 6.69 0.82
C LEU A 114 -3.44 7.27 1.52
N VAL A 115 -3.57 8.47 2.09
CA VAL A 115 -2.49 9.05 2.90
C VAL A 115 -2.21 8.17 4.12
N MET A 116 -3.24 7.65 4.79
CA MET A 116 -3.05 6.73 5.90
C MET A 116 -2.34 5.44 5.45
N ALA A 117 -2.74 4.85 4.33
CA ALA A 117 -2.04 3.69 3.76
C ALA A 117 -0.56 4.01 3.42
N ALA A 118 -0.29 5.21 2.90
CA ALA A 118 1.07 5.69 2.64
C ALA A 118 1.88 5.88 3.94
N ILE A 119 1.27 6.37 5.02
CA ILE A 119 1.89 6.51 6.34
C ILE A 119 2.30 5.13 6.89
N TRP A 120 1.38 4.16 6.90
CA TRP A 120 1.67 2.79 7.30
C TRP A 120 2.81 2.19 6.47
N ALA A 121 2.68 2.25 5.14
CA ALA A 121 3.69 1.72 4.23
C ALA A 121 5.06 2.38 4.42
N THR A 122 5.10 3.69 4.65
CA THR A 122 6.33 4.45 4.92
C THR A 122 6.96 4.04 6.24
N GLY A 123 6.17 3.87 7.30
CA GLY A 123 6.65 3.45 8.61
C GLY A 123 7.42 2.14 8.56
N PHE A 124 6.89 1.16 7.83
CA PHE A 124 7.51 -0.16 7.68
C PHE A 124 8.61 -0.24 6.61
N THR A 125 8.71 0.72 5.68
CA THR A 125 9.69 0.67 4.57
C THR A 125 10.79 1.69 4.64
N ARG A 126 10.52 2.88 5.20
CA ARG A 126 11.43 4.03 5.30
C ARG A 126 11.73 4.44 6.73
N GLY A 127 10.96 3.89 7.65
CA GLY A 127 11.12 4.13 9.07
C GLY A 127 10.18 5.18 9.67
N PRO A 128 10.15 5.23 11.01
CA PRO A 128 9.12 5.95 11.75
C PRO A 128 9.22 7.48 11.63
N TRP A 129 10.41 8.03 11.41
CA TRP A 129 10.59 9.48 11.28
C TRP A 129 9.90 10.03 10.04
N SER A 130 10.08 9.35 8.90
CA SER A 130 9.44 9.75 7.64
C SER A 130 7.92 9.59 7.70
N ALA A 131 7.43 8.52 8.32
CA ALA A 131 5.99 8.30 8.50
C ALA A 131 5.36 9.32 9.45
N MET A 132 6.03 9.67 10.54
CA MET A 132 5.58 10.71 11.48
C MET A 132 5.46 12.07 10.77
N ALA A 133 6.45 12.43 9.95
CA ALA A 133 6.40 13.68 9.19
C ALA A 133 5.20 13.72 8.23
N LEU A 134 4.85 12.62 7.57
CA LEU A 134 3.65 12.52 6.72
C LEU A 134 2.37 12.65 7.55
N LEU A 135 2.30 12.01 8.70
CA LEU A 135 1.16 12.09 9.61
C LEU A 135 0.93 13.52 10.08
N ASP A 136 1.98 14.18 10.58
CA ASP A 136 1.91 15.57 11.07
C ASP A 136 1.54 16.54 9.94
N GLN A 137 2.08 16.34 8.74
CA GLN A 137 1.73 17.14 7.56
C GLN A 137 0.25 17.01 7.19
N GLN A 138 -0.29 15.79 7.21
CA GLN A 138 -1.70 15.56 6.88
C GLN A 138 -2.63 16.16 7.91
N GLU A 139 -2.34 16.01 9.20
CA GLU A 139 -3.10 16.64 10.27
C GLU A 139 -3.09 18.18 10.17
N ALA A 140 -1.92 18.75 9.88
CA ALA A 140 -1.78 20.20 9.71
C ALA A 140 -2.53 20.75 8.49
N SER A 141 -2.73 19.92 7.44
CA SER A 141 -3.49 20.31 6.25
C SER A 141 -4.99 20.46 6.50
N GLY A 142 -5.51 19.82 7.54
CA GLY A 142 -6.93 19.74 7.86
C GLY A 142 -7.74 18.82 6.90
N ALA A 143 -7.12 18.23 5.90
CA ALA A 143 -7.76 17.30 4.98
C ALA A 143 -7.84 15.89 5.60
N ILE A 144 -8.59 15.77 6.70
CA ILE A 144 -8.75 14.56 7.51
C ILE A 144 -10.23 14.24 7.70
N ASP A 145 -10.56 12.96 7.80
CA ASP A 145 -11.90 12.47 8.16
C ASP A 145 -11.86 11.69 9.49
N ALA A 146 -13.03 11.26 9.96
CA ALA A 146 -13.15 10.51 11.22
C ALA A 146 -12.38 9.18 11.16
N ARG A 147 -12.30 8.53 10.00
CA ARG A 147 -11.55 7.29 9.82
C ARG A 147 -10.06 7.55 9.94
N PHE A 148 -9.55 8.56 9.25
CA PHE A 148 -8.15 8.98 9.37
C PHE A 148 -7.78 9.26 10.82
N GLN A 149 -8.63 9.99 11.57
CA GLN A 149 -8.39 10.29 12.98
C GLN A 149 -8.29 9.03 13.84
N SER A 150 -9.18 8.05 13.62
CA SER A 150 -9.14 6.77 14.31
C SER A 150 -7.86 5.99 14.01
N ASP A 151 -7.44 5.93 12.77
CA ASP A 151 -6.22 5.23 12.37
C ASP A 151 -4.96 5.99 12.83
N ALA A 152 -4.97 7.33 12.80
CA ALA A 152 -3.90 8.19 13.32
C ALA A 152 -3.64 7.96 14.80
N MET A 153 -4.71 7.79 15.59
CA MET A 153 -4.64 7.46 17.00
C MET A 153 -3.93 6.12 17.26
N CYS A 154 -4.07 5.16 16.35
CA CYS A 154 -3.40 3.85 16.46
C CYS A 154 -1.95 3.88 15.94
N VAL A 155 -1.69 4.58 14.83
CA VAL A 155 -0.36 4.61 14.22
C VAL A 155 0.65 5.46 14.98
N ARG A 156 0.22 6.58 15.59
CA ARG A 156 1.12 7.50 16.30
C ARG A 156 1.87 6.83 17.46
N PRO A 157 1.23 6.07 18.37
CA PRO A 157 1.94 5.36 19.44
C PRO A 157 2.98 4.35 18.90
N MET A 158 2.64 3.64 17.82
CA MET A 158 3.58 2.72 17.17
C MET A 158 4.81 3.47 16.63
N LEU A 159 4.60 4.58 15.91
CA LEU A 159 5.70 5.37 15.35
C LEU A 159 6.60 5.95 16.45
N LEU A 160 6.01 6.39 17.56
CA LEU A 160 6.75 6.87 18.74
C LEU A 160 7.57 5.75 19.39
N ALA A 161 6.98 4.56 19.55
CA ALA A 161 7.69 3.40 20.07
C ALA A 161 8.86 2.99 19.19
N MET A 162 8.68 3.00 17.87
CA MET A 162 9.75 2.73 16.89
C MET A 162 10.86 3.81 16.89
N GLN A 163 10.62 5.00 17.48
CA GLN A 163 11.59 6.06 17.68
C GLN A 163 12.26 6.01 19.07
N ASP A 164 12.04 4.95 19.84
CA ASP A 164 12.44 4.81 21.25
C ASP A 164 11.84 5.88 22.19
N ARG A 165 10.80 6.57 21.78
CA ARG A 165 10.05 7.57 22.56
C ARG A 165 8.97 6.89 23.39
N ASN A 166 9.35 5.94 24.22
CA ASN A 166 8.45 5.01 24.90
C ASN A 166 7.50 5.71 25.89
N GLU A 167 7.93 6.76 26.60
CA GLU A 167 7.08 7.51 27.53
C GLU A 167 5.95 8.23 26.78
N GLU A 168 6.26 8.86 25.66
CA GLU A 168 5.28 9.54 24.83
C GLU A 168 4.33 8.54 24.16
N ALA A 169 4.86 7.41 23.65
CA ALA A 169 4.07 6.33 23.12
C ALA A 169 3.05 5.80 24.14
N MET A 170 3.50 5.61 25.40
CA MET A 170 2.62 5.19 26.50
C MET A 170 1.56 6.23 26.84
N ALA A 171 1.89 7.52 26.82
CA ALA A 171 0.94 8.58 27.13
C ALA A 171 -0.22 8.62 26.12
N VAL A 172 0.12 8.71 24.82
CA VAL A 172 -0.91 8.78 23.75
C VAL A 172 -1.60 7.45 23.53
N GLY A 173 -0.87 6.34 23.67
CA GLY A 173 -1.40 5.00 23.45
C GLY A 173 -2.43 4.55 24.48
N ARG A 174 -2.34 4.99 25.74
CA ARG A 174 -3.37 4.69 26.76
C ARG A 174 -4.73 5.30 26.39
N GLU A 175 -4.74 6.50 25.86
CA GLU A 175 -5.98 7.12 25.37
C GLU A 175 -6.54 6.33 24.19
N ALA A 176 -5.66 5.95 23.25
CA ALA A 176 -6.03 5.16 22.09
C ALA A 176 -6.63 3.79 22.46
N LEU A 177 -6.04 3.08 23.43
CA LEU A 177 -6.56 1.79 23.93
C LEU A 177 -7.99 1.91 24.46
N GLY A 178 -8.32 3.01 25.11
CA GLY A 178 -9.67 3.25 25.64
C GLY A 178 -10.75 3.47 24.57
N ARG A 179 -10.35 3.61 23.31
CA ARG A 179 -11.25 3.84 22.17
C ARG A 179 -11.38 2.64 21.24
N LEU A 180 -10.70 1.53 21.56
CA LEU A 180 -10.81 0.29 20.77
C LEU A 180 -12.17 -0.39 20.98
N PRO A 181 -12.70 -1.11 19.98
CA PRO A 181 -12.18 -1.25 18.62
C PRO A 181 -12.51 -0.05 17.71
N THR A 182 -11.59 0.29 16.79
CA THR A 182 -11.82 1.35 15.80
C THR A 182 -12.59 0.86 14.57
N GLY A 183 -12.70 -0.46 14.42
CA GLY A 183 -13.24 -1.13 13.22
C GLY A 183 -12.20 -1.35 12.13
N ASN A 184 -10.93 -1.01 12.38
CA ASN A 184 -9.79 -1.36 11.53
C ASN A 184 -8.90 -2.37 12.25
N HIS A 185 -9.05 -3.65 11.92
CA HIS A 185 -8.32 -4.73 12.60
C HIS A 185 -6.80 -4.59 12.52
N PHE A 186 -6.29 -4.12 11.38
CA PHE A 186 -4.86 -3.88 11.23
C PHE A 186 -4.35 -2.79 12.17
N ALA A 187 -5.06 -1.65 12.25
CA ALA A 187 -4.71 -0.54 13.14
C ALA A 187 -4.82 -0.95 14.62
N ASP A 188 -5.93 -1.59 15.00
CA ASP A 188 -6.20 -2.05 16.36
C ASP A 188 -5.11 -3.03 16.84
N THR A 189 -4.78 -4.04 16.03
CA THR A 189 -3.75 -5.03 16.34
C THR A 189 -2.36 -4.38 16.42
N THR A 190 -2.07 -3.42 15.55
CA THR A 190 -0.78 -2.72 15.56
C THR A 190 -0.63 -1.86 16.81
N LEU A 191 -1.70 -1.17 17.25
CA LEU A 191 -1.70 -0.45 18.52
C LEU A 191 -1.46 -1.38 19.70
N LEU A 192 -2.19 -2.50 19.78
CA LEU A 192 -2.04 -3.48 20.86
C LEU A 192 -0.60 -4.00 20.94
N ASN A 193 -0.01 -4.38 19.80
CA ASN A 193 1.37 -4.84 19.72
C ASN A 193 2.37 -3.77 20.17
N ALA A 194 2.21 -2.53 19.70
CA ALA A 194 3.07 -1.41 20.08
C ALA A 194 3.01 -1.14 21.59
N MET A 195 1.79 -1.13 22.14
CA MET A 195 1.58 -0.90 23.58
C MET A 195 2.09 -2.05 24.43
N ALA A 196 1.91 -3.30 23.99
CA ALA A 196 2.48 -4.47 24.68
C ALA A 196 4.01 -4.41 24.71
N HIS A 197 4.63 -4.09 23.56
CA HIS A 197 6.09 -3.91 23.47
C HIS A 197 6.58 -2.80 24.41
N THR A 198 5.98 -1.61 24.35
CA THR A 198 6.37 -0.46 25.17
C THR A 198 6.17 -0.73 26.66
N THR A 199 5.09 -1.44 27.04
CA THR A 199 4.82 -1.84 28.42
C THR A 199 5.85 -2.87 28.91
N ALA A 200 6.23 -3.82 28.06
CA ALA A 200 7.26 -4.83 28.38
C ALA A 200 8.64 -4.18 28.59
N THR A 201 9.02 -3.23 27.73
CA THR A 201 10.30 -2.49 27.86
C THR A 201 10.35 -1.62 29.11
N ALA A 202 9.19 -1.16 29.60
CA ALA A 202 9.06 -0.48 30.91
C ALA A 202 9.10 -1.42 32.11
N GLY A 203 9.39 -2.72 31.91
CA GLY A 203 9.49 -3.73 32.96
C GLY A 203 8.15 -4.29 33.46
N GLN A 204 7.03 -3.97 32.82
CA GLN A 204 5.68 -4.36 33.22
C GLN A 204 5.19 -5.60 32.45
N ALA A 205 5.96 -6.70 32.46
CA ALA A 205 5.73 -7.88 31.62
C ALA A 205 4.33 -8.50 31.77
N ARG A 206 3.76 -8.54 32.99
CA ARG A 206 2.40 -9.06 33.21
C ARG A 206 1.32 -8.22 32.54
N GLN A 207 1.45 -6.90 32.58
CA GLN A 207 0.50 -6.01 31.91
C GLN A 207 0.64 -6.08 30.38
N ALA A 208 1.86 -6.23 29.87
CA ALA A 208 2.10 -6.44 28.46
C ALA A 208 1.40 -7.70 27.91
N GLN A 209 1.41 -8.79 28.68
CA GLN A 209 0.71 -10.04 28.30
C GLN A 209 -0.83 -9.91 28.29
N GLN A 210 -1.39 -8.97 29.02
CA GLN A 210 -2.84 -8.76 29.03
C GLN A 210 -3.34 -7.93 27.82
N LEU A 211 -2.41 -7.29 27.08
CA LEU A 211 -2.71 -6.54 25.87
C LEU A 211 -2.72 -7.41 24.59
N LEU A 212 -2.12 -8.56 24.64
CA LEU A 212 -2.04 -9.55 23.55
C LEU A 212 -3.10 -10.64 23.71
#